data_22a46e03c963b0556a9142370085e814
#
_entry.id   22a46e03c963b0556a9142370085e814
#
_cell.length_a   1.000
_cell.length_b   1.000
_cell.length_c   1.000
_cell.angle_alpha   90.00
_cell.angle_beta   90.00
_cell.angle_gamma   90.00
#
_symmetry.space_group_name_H-M   'P 1'
#
loop_
_entity.id
_entity.type
_entity.pdbx_description
1 polymer ?
#
loop_
_entity_poly.entity_id
_entity_poly.type
_entity_poly.pdbx_seq_one_letter_code
_entity_poly.pdbx_strand_id
1 'polypeptide(L)'
;ENPEDPRSGQPDEFLSKTKWQRFQILFAGPAMNILLAVVVLAFVLAQGAEVFTYLDQPPVVGAVLPDSPAAQGGIRRNDRILTVAGREVHTWEDLLIEVSTKPNRDVGVTLLRDGNPVSTNVRPVGEGKYEIGNIGVLPDINPVVDSVIAGDIAEAAGFKAKDVVLEINGERVVTAGQFRQIVGRTGEKETRFTVQRGNERVELHATPKDRGDGAKVGLFISDPRKSFKPGPLEAIRMSVQQNIKSSGLVFRTLAGLFTGPSSGRQLQGPVGIAQLSGESAQEGFIALLSLMAMLSINLGILNLMPVPVLDGGHILIMALEGIARRDFSMQVKEKMLLAGFVVLMTLMVTVIYNDLTRISWLERLMPWRN
;
A
#
# COMPACT_ATOMS: atom_id res chain seq x y z
N GLU A 1 -10.76 34.66 6.78
CA GLU A 1 -11.13 36.02 6.30
C GLU A 1 -12.02 35.87 5.07
N ASN A 2 -13.15 36.58 5.10
CA ASN A 2 -14.07 36.58 3.97
C ASN A 2 -13.47 37.42 2.82
N PRO A 3 -13.41 36.94 1.57
CA PRO A 3 -12.86 37.72 0.45
C PRO A 3 -13.57 39.07 0.22
N GLU A 4 -14.77 39.25 0.80
CA GLU A 4 -15.60 40.43 0.69
C GLU A 4 -15.32 41.48 1.77
N ASP A 5 -14.54 41.14 2.80
CA ASP A 5 -14.22 42.12 3.84
C ASP A 5 -13.35 43.27 3.28
N PRO A 6 -13.71 44.53 3.52
CA PRO A 6 -12.90 45.65 3.08
C PRO A 6 -11.53 45.53 3.75
N ARG A 7 -10.46 45.67 2.94
CA ARG A 7 -9.07 45.67 3.45
C ARG A 7 -8.96 46.72 4.53
N SER A 8 -8.82 46.31 5.76
CA SER A 8 -8.63 47.24 6.88
C SER A 8 -7.22 47.84 6.88
N GLY A 9 -6.30 47.24 6.14
CA GLY A 9 -4.90 47.63 6.05
C GLY A 9 -4.08 47.33 7.30
N GLN A 10 -4.62 46.50 8.19
CA GLN A 10 -3.87 46.11 9.39
C GLN A 10 -2.71 45.19 9.05
N PRO A 11 -1.55 45.32 9.73
CA PRO A 11 -0.35 44.54 9.43
C PRO A 11 -0.49 43.02 9.61
N ASP A 12 -1.48 42.52 10.33
CA ASP A 12 -1.79 41.13 10.59
C ASP A 12 -2.75 40.49 9.56
N GLU A 13 -3.41 41.31 8.74
CA GLU A 13 -4.32 40.87 7.71
C GLU A 13 -3.61 40.15 6.57
N PHE A 14 -4.06 38.92 6.19
CA PHE A 14 -3.45 38.13 5.12
C PHE A 14 -3.38 38.85 3.78
N LEU A 15 -4.45 39.59 3.42
CA LEU A 15 -4.51 40.33 2.16
C LEU A 15 -3.60 41.57 2.11
N SER A 16 -3.12 42.07 3.25
CA SER A 16 -2.16 43.16 3.35
C SER A 16 -0.70 42.72 3.19
N LYS A 17 -0.43 41.38 3.29
CA LYS A 17 0.91 40.81 3.12
C LYS A 17 1.37 40.82 1.65
N THR A 18 2.68 40.87 1.46
CA THR A 18 3.29 40.68 0.13
C THR A 18 3.01 39.29 -0.43
N LYS A 19 3.03 39.10 -1.76
CA LYS A 19 2.81 37.76 -2.38
C LYS A 19 3.78 36.72 -1.83
N TRP A 20 5.03 37.08 -1.51
CA TRP A 20 6.00 36.16 -0.89
C TRP A 20 5.61 35.74 0.52
N GLN A 21 5.16 36.69 1.35
CA GLN A 21 4.69 36.38 2.71
C GLN A 21 3.43 35.50 2.69
N ARG A 22 2.48 35.77 1.79
CA ARG A 22 1.30 34.90 1.58
C ARG A 22 1.69 33.50 1.15
N PHE A 23 2.66 33.37 0.23
CA PHE A 23 3.22 32.08 -0.16
C PHE A 23 3.79 31.32 1.05
N GLN A 24 4.60 32.00 1.87
CA GLN A 24 5.17 31.37 3.08
C GLN A 24 4.10 30.89 4.05
N ILE A 25 3.03 31.67 4.28
CA ILE A 25 1.93 31.29 5.17
C ILE A 25 1.21 30.05 4.63
N LEU A 26 0.85 30.05 3.35
CA LEU A 26 0.15 28.92 2.72
C LEU A 26 1.02 27.67 2.62
N PHE A 27 2.32 27.83 2.38
CA PHE A 27 3.25 26.71 2.29
C PHE A 27 3.61 26.11 3.63
N ALA A 28 3.54 26.88 4.72
CA ALA A 28 3.95 26.44 6.07
C ALA A 28 3.13 25.25 6.56
N GLY A 29 1.81 25.22 6.34
CA GLY A 29 0.94 24.13 6.73
C GLY A 29 1.37 22.79 6.11
N PRO A 30 1.35 22.67 4.79
CA PRO A 30 1.86 21.49 4.09
C PRO A 30 3.29 21.10 4.45
N ALA A 31 4.20 22.08 4.56
CA ALA A 31 5.59 21.83 4.93
C ALA A 31 5.73 21.22 6.33
N MET A 32 4.95 21.70 7.29
CA MET A 32 4.94 21.15 8.66
C MET A 32 4.39 19.72 8.68
N ASN A 33 3.39 19.40 7.87
CA ASN A 33 2.89 18.04 7.74
C ASN A 33 3.94 17.09 7.16
N ILE A 34 4.67 17.53 6.14
CA ILE A 34 5.78 16.76 5.55
C ILE A 34 6.91 16.58 6.58
N LEU A 35 7.28 17.64 7.30
CA LEU A 35 8.29 17.57 8.35
C LEU A 35 7.88 16.61 9.46
N LEU A 36 6.63 16.70 9.92
CA LEU A 36 6.08 15.80 10.94
C LEU A 36 6.14 14.35 10.47
N ALA A 37 5.74 14.06 9.22
CA ALA A 37 5.83 12.73 8.65
C ALA A 37 7.26 12.18 8.66
N VAL A 38 8.25 13.02 8.29
CA VAL A 38 9.67 12.63 8.31
C VAL A 38 10.15 12.34 9.73
N VAL A 39 9.85 13.21 10.69
CA VAL A 39 10.31 13.06 12.07
C VAL A 39 9.70 11.82 12.73
N VAL A 40 8.39 11.64 12.58
CA VAL A 40 7.67 10.51 13.18
C VAL A 40 8.11 9.19 12.54
N LEU A 41 8.23 9.11 11.22
CA LEU A 41 8.68 7.89 10.56
C LEU A 41 10.14 7.57 10.90
N ALA A 42 11.01 8.58 11.03
CA ALA A 42 12.38 8.38 11.47
C ALA A 42 12.44 7.80 12.90
N PHE A 43 11.57 8.31 13.79
CA PHE A 43 11.46 7.75 15.14
C PHE A 43 10.98 6.30 15.13
N VAL A 44 9.95 5.98 14.34
CA VAL A 44 9.43 4.61 14.18
C VAL A 44 10.53 3.67 13.68
N LEU A 45 11.26 4.06 12.64
CA LEU A 45 12.35 3.26 12.08
C LEU A 45 13.50 3.05 13.09
N ALA A 46 13.82 4.07 13.89
CA ALA A 46 14.84 3.97 14.93
C ALA A 46 14.49 3.01 16.07
N GLN A 47 13.20 2.75 16.33
CA GLN A 47 12.76 1.71 17.29
C GLN A 47 13.06 0.30 16.77
N GLY A 48 13.28 0.16 15.47
CA GLY A 48 13.44 -1.11 14.77
C GLY A 48 12.21 -1.43 13.93
N ALA A 49 12.43 -1.76 12.69
CA ALA A 49 11.40 -2.21 11.77
C ALA A 49 11.65 -3.64 11.35
N GLU A 50 10.58 -4.42 11.30
CA GLU A 50 10.62 -5.73 10.65
C GLU A 50 10.13 -5.58 9.22
N VAL A 51 10.98 -5.88 8.26
CA VAL A 51 10.65 -5.84 6.84
C VAL A 51 10.78 -7.24 6.24
N PHE A 52 9.90 -7.59 5.31
CA PHE A 52 10.03 -8.84 4.58
C PHE A 52 11.35 -8.87 3.81
N THR A 53 12.06 -9.99 3.89
CA THR A 53 13.41 -10.13 3.31
C THR A 53 13.45 -10.01 1.80
N TYR A 54 12.32 -10.20 1.13
CA TYR A 54 12.24 -10.21 -0.34
C TYR A 54 11.96 -8.84 -0.95
N LEU A 55 11.42 -7.88 -0.18
CA LEU A 55 10.94 -6.61 -0.75
C LEU A 55 12.01 -5.81 -1.48
N ASP A 56 13.24 -5.84 -1.01
CA ASP A 56 14.39 -5.15 -1.61
C ASP A 56 15.19 -6.03 -2.60
N GLN A 57 14.74 -7.26 -2.83
CA GLN A 57 15.38 -8.17 -3.78
C GLN A 57 14.83 -8.00 -5.21
N PRO A 58 15.61 -8.37 -6.24
CA PRO A 58 15.11 -8.42 -7.61
C PRO A 58 13.85 -9.28 -7.72
N PRO A 59 12.85 -8.89 -8.52
CA PRO A 59 11.57 -9.59 -8.61
C PRO A 59 11.68 -10.85 -9.49
N VAL A 60 12.32 -11.87 -8.94
CA VAL A 60 12.41 -13.21 -9.52
C VAL A 60 11.23 -14.05 -9.04
N VAL A 61 10.46 -14.58 -9.97
CA VAL A 61 9.25 -15.36 -9.68
C VAL A 61 9.61 -16.71 -9.05
N GLY A 62 9.21 -16.92 -7.80
CA GLY A 62 9.37 -18.19 -7.07
C GLY A 62 8.28 -19.20 -7.39
N ALA A 63 7.03 -18.71 -7.49
CA ALA A 63 5.88 -19.50 -7.91
C ALA A 63 4.86 -18.61 -8.61
N VAL A 64 4.01 -19.25 -9.42
CA VAL A 64 2.85 -18.64 -10.08
C VAL A 64 1.60 -19.37 -9.58
N LEU A 65 0.63 -18.64 -9.08
CA LEU A 65 -0.63 -19.23 -8.64
C LEU A 65 -1.40 -19.80 -9.83
N PRO A 66 -2.01 -20.99 -9.72
CA PRO A 66 -2.87 -21.54 -10.73
C PRO A 66 -4.01 -20.57 -11.08
N ASP A 67 -4.41 -20.56 -12.35
CA ASP A 67 -5.50 -19.73 -12.88
C ASP A 67 -5.34 -18.21 -12.69
N SER A 68 -4.18 -17.78 -12.22
CA SER A 68 -3.86 -16.37 -12.01
C SER A 68 -3.62 -15.62 -13.33
N PRO A 69 -3.71 -14.28 -13.34
CA PRO A 69 -3.33 -13.48 -14.51
C PRO A 69 -1.91 -13.74 -15.00
N ALA A 70 -0.96 -14.00 -14.10
CA ALA A 70 0.41 -14.34 -14.47
C ALA A 70 0.49 -15.71 -15.15
N ALA A 71 -0.28 -16.71 -14.70
CA ALA A 71 -0.36 -18.03 -15.34
C ALA A 71 -0.95 -17.91 -16.75
N GLN A 72 -2.04 -17.15 -16.91
CA GLN A 72 -2.67 -16.86 -18.20
C GLN A 72 -1.74 -16.11 -19.15
N GLY A 73 -0.95 -15.16 -18.62
CA GLY A 73 0.07 -14.43 -19.36
C GLY A 73 1.33 -15.25 -19.66
N GLY A 74 1.39 -16.53 -19.25
CA GLY A 74 2.52 -17.42 -19.50
C GLY A 74 3.78 -17.07 -18.73
N ILE A 75 3.67 -16.32 -17.61
CA ILE A 75 4.77 -16.09 -16.65
C ILE A 75 5.09 -17.41 -15.95
N ARG A 76 6.37 -17.67 -15.75
CA ARG A 76 6.86 -18.92 -15.18
C ARG A 76 7.80 -18.68 -14.02
N ARG A 77 8.02 -19.71 -13.24
CA ARG A 77 9.06 -19.70 -12.20
C ARG A 77 10.41 -19.35 -12.82
N ASN A 78 11.24 -18.65 -12.05
CA ASN A 78 12.56 -18.11 -12.41
C ASN A 78 12.53 -16.97 -13.44
N ASP A 79 11.38 -16.54 -13.94
CA ASP A 79 11.29 -15.30 -14.70
C ASP A 79 11.65 -14.12 -13.79
N ARG A 80 12.53 -13.23 -14.26
CA ARG A 80 12.79 -11.96 -13.59
C ARG A 80 11.97 -10.86 -14.27
N ILE A 81 11.08 -10.23 -13.54
CA ILE A 81 10.27 -9.13 -14.08
C ILE A 81 11.16 -7.87 -14.19
N LEU A 82 11.22 -7.27 -15.38
CA LEU A 82 12.04 -6.11 -15.69
C LEU A 82 11.22 -4.82 -15.75
N THR A 83 10.04 -4.89 -16.40
CA THR A 83 9.17 -3.72 -16.54
C THR A 83 7.70 -4.10 -16.38
N VAL A 84 6.91 -3.15 -15.84
CA VAL A 84 5.45 -3.24 -15.74
C VAL A 84 4.87 -1.93 -16.27
N ALA A 85 3.99 -1.99 -17.27
CA ALA A 85 3.43 -0.82 -17.97
C ALA A 85 4.51 0.16 -18.47
N GLY A 86 5.64 -0.37 -18.99
CA GLY A 86 6.77 0.41 -19.49
C GLY A 86 7.66 1.04 -18.40
N ARG A 87 7.40 0.78 -17.12
CA ARG A 87 8.23 1.25 -16.01
C ARG A 87 9.17 0.16 -15.53
N GLU A 88 10.41 0.51 -15.30
CA GLU A 88 11.41 -0.39 -14.74
C GLU A 88 11.05 -0.81 -13.32
N VAL A 89 11.28 -2.10 -13.03
CA VAL A 89 11.03 -2.74 -11.74
C VAL A 89 12.33 -3.39 -11.30
N HIS A 90 12.93 -2.86 -10.25
CA HIS A 90 14.22 -3.34 -9.73
C HIS A 90 14.05 -4.28 -8.54
N THR A 91 12.96 -4.10 -7.78
CA THR A 91 12.68 -4.81 -6.54
C THR A 91 11.27 -5.39 -6.52
N TRP A 92 11.02 -6.32 -5.61
CA TRP A 92 9.66 -6.81 -5.35
C TRP A 92 8.71 -5.70 -4.88
N GLU A 93 9.22 -4.74 -4.10
CA GLU A 93 8.44 -3.57 -3.68
C GLU A 93 7.96 -2.77 -4.90
N ASP A 94 8.86 -2.50 -5.87
CA ASP A 94 8.49 -1.79 -7.10
C ASP A 94 7.43 -2.56 -7.90
N LEU A 95 7.60 -3.89 -8.02
CA LEU A 95 6.63 -4.75 -8.69
C LEU A 95 5.25 -4.66 -8.04
N LEU A 96 5.19 -4.82 -6.72
CA LEU A 96 3.93 -4.74 -5.97
C LEU A 96 3.25 -3.38 -6.14
N ILE A 97 4.00 -2.27 -6.08
CA ILE A 97 3.48 -0.92 -6.28
C ILE A 97 2.91 -0.75 -7.70
N GLU A 98 3.66 -1.16 -8.74
CA GLU A 98 3.23 -0.97 -10.13
C GLU A 98 2.02 -1.83 -10.51
N VAL A 99 1.89 -3.03 -9.93
CA VAL A 99 0.76 -3.93 -10.16
C VAL A 99 -0.47 -3.50 -9.35
N SER A 100 -0.29 -3.17 -8.06
CA SER A 100 -1.38 -2.85 -7.13
C SER A 100 -2.24 -1.68 -7.57
N THR A 101 -1.65 -0.72 -8.29
CA THR A 101 -2.34 0.51 -8.76
C THR A 101 -3.12 0.31 -10.07
N LYS A 102 -3.10 -0.88 -10.67
CA LYS A 102 -3.67 -1.13 -12.01
C LYS A 102 -4.64 -2.34 -12.05
N PRO A 103 -5.63 -2.42 -11.14
CA PRO A 103 -6.58 -3.51 -11.15
C PRO A 103 -7.42 -3.52 -12.44
N ASN A 104 -7.78 -4.73 -12.91
CA ASN A 104 -8.71 -5.00 -14.00
C ASN A 104 -8.35 -4.36 -15.35
N ARG A 105 -7.06 -4.13 -15.62
CA ARG A 105 -6.53 -3.55 -16.87
C ARG A 105 -5.43 -4.38 -17.47
N ASP A 106 -5.36 -4.37 -18.80
CA ASP A 106 -4.27 -5.01 -19.50
C ASP A 106 -2.97 -4.22 -19.30
N VAL A 107 -1.97 -4.88 -18.75
CA VAL A 107 -0.66 -4.33 -18.41
C VAL A 107 0.42 -5.10 -19.15
N GLY A 108 1.21 -4.39 -19.97
CA GLY A 108 2.39 -4.98 -20.59
C GLY A 108 3.47 -5.27 -19.54
N VAL A 109 3.97 -6.48 -19.53
CA VAL A 109 5.06 -6.92 -18.64
C VAL A 109 6.21 -7.42 -19.50
N THR A 110 7.41 -6.91 -19.28
CA THR A 110 8.64 -7.48 -19.84
C THR A 110 9.40 -8.20 -18.74
N LEU A 111 9.80 -9.42 -19.05
CA LEU A 111 10.54 -10.28 -18.13
C LEU A 111 11.79 -10.85 -18.82
N LEU A 112 12.75 -11.28 -18.03
CA LEU A 112 13.94 -11.99 -18.47
C LEU A 112 13.74 -13.47 -18.18
N ARG A 113 13.74 -14.31 -19.23
CA ARG A 113 13.63 -15.77 -19.16
C ARG A 113 14.84 -16.39 -19.85
N ASP A 114 15.61 -17.18 -19.12
CA ASP A 114 16.81 -17.86 -19.65
C ASP A 114 17.76 -16.91 -20.39
N GLY A 115 17.92 -15.68 -19.86
CA GLY A 115 18.77 -14.64 -20.45
C GLY A 115 18.13 -13.85 -21.61
N ASN A 116 16.92 -14.18 -22.05
CA ASN A 116 16.23 -13.52 -23.17
C ASN A 116 15.06 -12.66 -22.66
N PRO A 117 14.86 -11.45 -23.19
CA PRO A 117 13.70 -10.64 -22.87
C PRO A 117 12.45 -11.22 -23.54
N VAL A 118 11.38 -11.37 -22.74
CA VAL A 118 10.06 -11.83 -23.19
C VAL A 118 9.03 -10.79 -22.76
N SER A 119 8.16 -10.40 -23.68
CA SER A 119 7.06 -9.49 -23.39
C SER A 119 5.73 -10.25 -23.40
N THR A 120 4.89 -9.96 -22.42
CA THR A 120 3.55 -10.50 -22.29
C THR A 120 2.60 -9.45 -21.75
N ASN A 121 1.30 -9.72 -21.85
CA ASN A 121 0.27 -8.90 -21.22
C ASN A 121 -0.39 -9.67 -20.10
N VAL A 122 -0.61 -9.01 -18.98
CA VAL A 122 -1.35 -9.55 -17.84
C VAL A 122 -2.44 -8.56 -17.43
N ARG A 123 -3.54 -9.08 -16.89
CA ARG A 123 -4.63 -8.25 -16.39
C ARG A 123 -4.77 -8.47 -14.89
N PRO A 124 -4.14 -7.62 -14.03
CA PRO A 124 -4.22 -7.77 -12.59
C PRO A 124 -5.67 -7.83 -12.13
N VAL A 125 -6.00 -8.78 -11.26
CA VAL A 125 -7.33 -8.87 -10.62
C VAL A 125 -7.32 -7.99 -9.38
N GLY A 126 -8.37 -7.18 -9.20
CA GLY A 126 -8.56 -6.40 -7.98
C GLY A 126 -8.98 -7.31 -6.82
N GLU A 127 -8.16 -7.39 -5.77
CA GLU A 127 -8.42 -8.22 -4.59
C GLU A 127 -8.75 -7.37 -3.37
N GLY A 128 -9.61 -7.93 -2.52
CA GLY A 128 -10.01 -7.33 -1.27
C GLY A 128 -10.88 -6.07 -1.41
N LYS A 129 -11.20 -5.47 -0.27
CA LYS A 129 -12.10 -4.30 -0.20
C LYS A 129 -11.55 -3.04 -0.92
N TYR A 130 -10.26 -3.00 -1.18
CA TYR A 130 -9.59 -1.86 -1.84
C TYR A 130 -9.27 -2.11 -3.32
N GLU A 131 -9.69 -3.25 -3.87
CA GLU A 131 -9.39 -3.64 -5.26
C GLU A 131 -7.89 -3.50 -5.61
N ILE A 132 -7.03 -4.01 -4.73
CA ILE A 132 -5.58 -3.99 -4.96
C ILE A 132 -5.26 -4.95 -6.09
N GLY A 133 -4.62 -4.45 -7.15
CA GLY A 133 -4.25 -5.30 -8.29
C GLY A 133 -3.28 -6.40 -7.88
N ASN A 134 -3.58 -7.64 -8.28
CA ASN A 134 -2.72 -8.81 -8.08
C ASN A 134 -2.61 -9.61 -9.38
N ILE A 135 -1.41 -10.10 -9.70
CA ILE A 135 -1.16 -10.97 -10.86
C ILE A 135 -0.89 -12.42 -10.48
N GLY A 136 -0.76 -12.74 -9.21
CA GLY A 136 -0.56 -14.09 -8.71
C GLY A 136 0.86 -14.63 -8.87
N VAL A 137 1.88 -13.76 -8.85
CA VAL A 137 3.29 -14.16 -8.72
C VAL A 137 3.73 -14.10 -7.26
N LEU A 138 4.53 -15.05 -6.82
CA LEU A 138 5.04 -15.16 -5.46
C LEU A 138 6.58 -15.16 -5.46
N PRO A 139 7.23 -14.54 -4.45
CA PRO A 139 8.67 -14.62 -4.25
C PRO A 139 9.12 -16.03 -3.81
N ASP A 140 10.37 -16.36 -4.02
CA ASP A 140 10.97 -17.64 -3.58
C ASP A 140 11.66 -17.46 -2.22
N ILE A 141 10.89 -17.49 -1.13
CA ILE A 141 11.38 -17.16 0.20
C ILE A 141 11.22 -18.24 1.25
N ASN A 142 10.43 -19.28 1.00
CA ASN A 142 10.08 -20.35 1.91
C ASN A 142 9.66 -19.87 3.31
N PRO A 143 8.43 -20.17 3.75
CA PRO A 143 7.92 -19.67 5.03
C PRO A 143 8.55 -20.40 6.22
N VAL A 144 8.60 -19.69 7.35
CA VAL A 144 9.21 -20.16 8.60
C VAL A 144 8.15 -20.38 9.66
N VAL A 145 8.27 -21.46 10.41
CA VAL A 145 7.45 -21.73 11.60
C VAL A 145 7.91 -20.80 12.73
N ASP A 146 7.06 -19.88 13.14
CA ASP A 146 7.34 -18.96 14.25
C ASP A 146 7.19 -19.66 15.59
N SER A 147 6.06 -20.38 15.75
CA SER A 147 5.77 -21.17 16.94
C SER A 147 4.78 -22.30 16.65
N VAL A 148 4.77 -23.27 17.52
CA VAL A 148 3.87 -24.44 17.49
C VAL A 148 2.91 -24.34 18.69
N ILE A 149 1.63 -24.62 18.47
CA ILE A 149 0.63 -24.60 19.54
C ILE A 149 0.79 -25.88 20.36
N ALA A 150 1.03 -25.72 21.66
CA ALA A 150 1.20 -26.84 22.58
C ALA A 150 -0.05 -27.73 22.63
N GLY A 151 0.14 -29.06 22.59
CA GLY A 151 -0.93 -30.04 22.58
C GLY A 151 -1.67 -30.18 21.25
N ASP A 152 -1.24 -29.49 20.19
CA ASP A 152 -1.89 -29.52 18.89
C ASP A 152 -1.18 -30.47 17.90
N ILE A 153 -1.78 -30.65 16.73
CA ILE A 153 -1.36 -31.56 15.66
C ILE A 153 0.11 -31.34 15.25
N ALA A 154 0.51 -30.09 15.09
CA ALA A 154 1.87 -29.76 14.65
C ALA A 154 2.92 -30.20 15.68
N GLU A 155 2.65 -30.04 16.98
CA GLU A 155 3.56 -30.52 18.03
C GLU A 155 3.66 -32.04 18.01
N ALA A 156 2.52 -32.76 17.93
CA ALA A 156 2.49 -34.20 17.84
C ALA A 156 3.20 -34.75 16.59
N ALA A 157 3.13 -34.00 15.47
CA ALA A 157 3.83 -34.31 14.22
C ALA A 157 5.34 -33.99 14.26
N GLY A 158 5.81 -33.28 15.31
CA GLY A 158 7.22 -32.98 15.51
C GLY A 158 7.70 -31.71 14.86
N PHE A 159 6.81 -30.77 14.46
CA PHE A 159 7.21 -29.41 14.04
C PHE A 159 7.89 -28.66 15.18
N LYS A 160 8.84 -27.81 14.83
CA LYS A 160 9.56 -26.94 15.76
C LYS A 160 9.60 -25.52 15.25
N ALA A 161 9.73 -24.56 16.19
CA ALA A 161 10.03 -23.18 15.82
C ALA A 161 11.32 -23.10 15.00
N LYS A 162 11.34 -22.21 13.99
CA LYS A 162 12.41 -22.03 13.01
C LYS A 162 12.52 -23.14 11.94
N ASP A 163 11.60 -24.09 11.88
CA ASP A 163 11.51 -24.97 10.72
C ASP A 163 11.13 -24.14 9.48
N VAL A 164 11.86 -24.32 8.39
CA VAL A 164 11.55 -23.71 7.09
C VAL A 164 10.76 -24.70 6.26
N VAL A 165 9.52 -24.37 5.88
CA VAL A 165 8.69 -25.29 5.10
C VAL A 165 9.07 -25.22 3.64
N LEU A 166 9.47 -26.34 3.06
CA LEU A 166 9.89 -26.45 1.67
C LEU A 166 8.79 -26.97 0.76
N GLU A 167 8.10 -28.03 1.19
CA GLU A 167 7.11 -28.75 0.37
C GLU A 167 5.97 -29.31 1.22
N ILE A 168 4.78 -29.42 0.61
CA ILE A 168 3.61 -30.13 1.13
C ILE A 168 3.16 -31.12 0.07
N ASN A 169 3.16 -32.43 0.37
CA ASN A 169 2.84 -33.51 -0.56
C ASN A 169 3.65 -33.46 -1.89
N GLY A 170 4.89 -32.95 -1.85
CA GLY A 170 5.74 -32.74 -3.03
C GLY A 170 5.45 -31.44 -3.79
N GLU A 171 4.42 -30.67 -3.42
CA GLU A 171 4.18 -29.34 -3.95
C GLU A 171 5.05 -28.32 -3.17
N ARG A 172 5.86 -27.56 -3.88
CA ARG A 172 6.74 -26.57 -3.25
C ARG A 172 5.95 -25.42 -2.63
N VAL A 173 6.40 -24.99 -1.46
CA VAL A 173 5.83 -23.88 -0.70
C VAL A 173 6.83 -22.73 -0.65
N VAL A 174 6.47 -21.58 -1.20
CA VAL A 174 7.34 -20.41 -1.25
C VAL A 174 6.92 -19.27 -0.33
N THR A 175 5.67 -19.24 0.14
CA THR A 175 5.17 -18.22 1.08
C THR A 175 4.24 -18.83 2.14
N ALA A 176 4.07 -18.13 3.27
CA ALA A 176 3.11 -18.50 4.30
C ALA A 176 1.65 -18.45 3.82
N GLY A 177 1.34 -17.57 2.87
CA GLY A 177 0.03 -17.52 2.22
C GLY A 177 -0.25 -18.78 1.41
N GLN A 178 0.72 -19.23 0.61
CA GLN A 178 0.62 -20.46 -0.17
C GLN A 178 0.53 -21.70 0.76
N PHE A 179 1.31 -21.72 1.84
CA PHE A 179 1.19 -22.78 2.88
C PHE A 179 -0.26 -22.93 3.36
N ARG A 180 -0.88 -21.84 3.79
CA ARG A 180 -2.27 -21.84 4.26
C ARG A 180 -3.24 -22.30 3.18
N GLN A 181 -3.04 -21.88 1.95
CA GLN A 181 -3.88 -22.26 0.81
C GLN A 181 -3.78 -23.76 0.51
N ILE A 182 -2.56 -24.33 0.50
CA ILE A 182 -2.35 -25.77 0.25
C ILE A 182 -2.93 -26.59 1.37
N VAL A 183 -2.62 -26.26 2.64
CA VAL A 183 -3.17 -26.97 3.82
C VAL A 183 -4.70 -26.92 3.82
N GLY A 184 -5.30 -25.77 3.51
CA GLY A 184 -6.76 -25.64 3.40
C GLY A 184 -7.36 -26.57 2.35
N ARG A 185 -6.65 -26.81 1.22
CA ARG A 185 -7.10 -27.73 0.16
C ARG A 185 -6.92 -29.21 0.50
N THR A 186 -5.96 -29.59 1.35
CA THR A 186 -5.74 -30.99 1.71
C THR A 186 -6.88 -31.53 2.60
N GLY A 187 -7.62 -30.65 3.27
CA GLY A 187 -8.68 -31.05 4.20
C GLY A 187 -8.12 -31.90 5.34
N GLU A 188 -8.94 -32.85 5.86
CA GLU A 188 -8.57 -33.76 6.96
C GLU A 188 -7.86 -35.02 6.45
N LYS A 189 -6.98 -34.88 5.44
CA LYS A 189 -6.18 -36.01 4.94
C LYS A 189 -4.78 -35.98 5.50
N GLU A 190 -4.19 -37.15 5.71
CA GLU A 190 -2.78 -37.22 6.05
C GLU A 190 -1.92 -36.49 5.01
N THR A 191 -1.13 -35.57 5.49
CA THR A 191 -0.37 -34.65 4.66
C THR A 191 1.10 -34.71 5.05
N ARG A 192 1.96 -34.91 4.06
CA ARG A 192 3.41 -34.95 4.21
C ARG A 192 3.97 -33.53 4.05
N PHE A 193 4.77 -33.11 5.02
CA PHE A 193 5.49 -31.86 5.03
C PHE A 193 6.99 -32.12 4.97
N THR A 194 7.69 -31.48 4.05
CA THR A 194 9.15 -31.46 4.02
C THR A 194 9.61 -30.12 4.58
N VAL A 195 10.32 -30.16 5.69
CA VAL A 195 10.87 -28.97 6.35
C VAL A 195 12.39 -29.03 6.40
N GLN A 196 13.02 -27.87 6.37
CA GLN A 196 14.44 -27.72 6.65
C GLN A 196 14.61 -27.26 8.10
N ARG A 197 15.32 -28.05 8.88
CA ARG A 197 15.68 -27.80 10.27
C ARG A 197 17.19 -27.65 10.39
N GLY A 198 17.67 -26.41 10.46
CA GLY A 198 19.11 -26.15 10.31
C GLY A 198 19.60 -26.59 8.93
N ASN A 199 20.51 -27.57 8.89
CA ASN A 199 21.05 -28.10 7.63
C ASN A 199 20.39 -29.41 7.18
N GLU A 200 19.44 -29.96 7.95
CA GLU A 200 18.81 -31.24 7.67
C GLU A 200 17.39 -31.05 7.07
N ARG A 201 17.03 -31.91 6.12
CA ARG A 201 15.66 -32.05 5.64
C ARG A 201 14.96 -33.10 6.47
N VAL A 202 13.80 -32.74 7.02
CA VAL A 202 12.98 -33.61 7.86
C VAL A 202 11.63 -33.77 7.20
N GLU A 203 11.13 -34.99 7.08
CA GLU A 203 9.75 -35.28 6.68
C GLU A 203 8.89 -35.41 7.92
N LEU A 204 7.76 -34.71 7.92
CA LEU A 204 6.77 -34.71 8.99
C LEU A 204 5.41 -35.09 8.41
N HIS A 205 4.64 -35.85 9.18
CA HIS A 205 3.30 -36.28 8.79
C HIS A 205 2.27 -35.68 9.75
N ALA A 206 1.27 -35.01 9.23
CA ALA A 206 0.21 -34.42 10.03
C ALA A 206 -1.12 -34.49 9.29
N THR A 207 -2.21 -34.67 10.03
CA THR A 207 -3.57 -34.62 9.50
C THR A 207 -4.20 -33.30 9.95
N PRO A 208 -4.32 -32.30 9.07
CA PRO A 208 -4.95 -31.01 9.41
C PRO A 208 -6.39 -31.21 9.86
N LYS A 209 -6.90 -30.36 10.74
CA LYS A 209 -8.32 -30.36 11.17
C LYS A 209 -9.00 -29.10 10.73
N ASP A 210 -10.24 -29.24 10.24
CA ASP A 210 -11.09 -28.09 9.98
C ASP A 210 -11.57 -27.49 11.32
N ARG A 211 -11.37 -26.18 11.48
CA ARG A 211 -11.76 -25.41 12.66
C ARG A 211 -12.84 -24.38 12.38
N GLY A 212 -13.59 -24.55 11.26
CA GLY A 212 -14.67 -23.67 10.85
C GLY A 212 -14.25 -22.55 9.90
N ASP A 213 -12.95 -22.28 9.81
CA ASP A 213 -12.33 -21.32 8.89
C ASP A 213 -11.25 -21.98 8.01
N GLY A 214 -11.38 -23.30 7.77
CA GLY A 214 -10.49 -24.12 6.97
C GLY A 214 -9.55 -25.02 7.78
N ALA A 215 -8.93 -25.98 7.07
CA ALA A 215 -8.06 -26.97 7.67
C ALA A 215 -6.76 -26.34 8.19
N LYS A 216 -6.37 -26.65 9.42
CA LYS A 216 -5.19 -26.11 10.12
C LYS A 216 -4.42 -27.23 10.81
N VAL A 217 -3.11 -27.01 10.98
CA VAL A 217 -2.22 -27.96 11.68
C VAL A 217 -1.81 -27.49 13.08
N GLY A 218 -2.17 -26.27 13.49
CA GLY A 218 -1.87 -25.79 14.84
C GLY A 218 -0.46 -25.23 14.98
N LEU A 219 -0.02 -24.43 14.02
CA LEU A 219 1.24 -23.67 14.08
C LEU A 219 1.05 -22.23 13.56
N PHE A 220 1.92 -21.35 14.02
CA PHE A 220 2.07 -20.01 13.45
C PHE A 220 3.21 -20.02 12.45
N ILE A 221 2.93 -19.51 11.25
CA ILE A 221 3.87 -19.47 10.14
C ILE A 221 3.86 -18.11 9.48
N SER A 222 5.03 -17.58 9.20
CA SER A 222 5.20 -16.29 8.55
C SER A 222 6.27 -16.33 7.45
N ASP A 223 6.23 -15.33 6.59
CA ASP A 223 7.30 -15.11 5.63
C ASP A 223 8.51 -14.51 6.33
N PRO A 224 9.74 -14.88 5.92
CA PRO A 224 10.95 -14.42 6.58
C PRO A 224 11.03 -12.89 6.63
N ARG A 225 11.30 -12.38 7.84
CA ARG A 225 11.50 -10.96 8.10
C ARG A 225 12.92 -10.71 8.56
N LYS A 226 13.46 -9.59 8.17
CA LYS A 226 14.71 -9.08 8.74
C LYS A 226 14.39 -7.93 9.70
N SER A 227 14.88 -8.05 10.92
CA SER A 227 14.87 -6.93 11.84
C SER A 227 15.98 -5.96 11.44
N PHE A 228 15.60 -4.73 11.25
CA PHE A 228 16.51 -3.65 10.89
C PHE A 228 16.34 -2.52 11.89
N LYS A 229 17.43 -2.17 12.57
CA LYS A 229 17.44 -1.06 13.55
C LYS A 229 18.49 -0.04 13.10
N PRO A 230 18.11 0.93 12.27
CA PRO A 230 19.04 1.93 11.77
C PRO A 230 19.50 2.87 12.88
N GLY A 231 20.71 3.39 12.73
CA GLY A 231 21.17 4.51 13.55
C GLY A 231 20.32 5.78 13.27
N PRO A 232 20.37 6.81 14.14
CA PRO A 232 19.48 7.98 14.02
C PRO A 232 19.59 8.70 12.67
N LEU A 233 20.79 8.89 12.15
CA LEU A 233 21.00 9.56 10.85
C LEU A 233 20.49 8.71 9.69
N GLU A 234 20.69 7.41 9.75
CA GLU A 234 20.18 6.48 8.74
C GLU A 234 18.67 6.38 8.78
N ALA A 235 18.05 6.40 9.96
CA ALA A 235 16.60 6.44 10.13
C ALA A 235 15.99 7.70 9.48
N ILE A 236 16.62 8.87 9.64
CA ILE A 236 16.19 10.10 8.97
C ILE A 236 16.31 9.96 7.45
N ARG A 237 17.44 9.47 6.94
CA ARG A 237 17.65 9.26 5.50
C ARG A 237 16.60 8.32 4.92
N MET A 238 16.36 7.19 5.57
CA MET A 238 15.34 6.22 5.15
C MET A 238 13.94 6.80 5.19
N SER A 239 13.61 7.55 6.25
CA SER A 239 12.33 8.24 6.37
C SER A 239 12.10 9.22 5.22
N VAL A 240 13.10 10.03 4.88
CA VAL A 240 13.02 10.93 3.72
C VAL A 240 12.80 10.15 2.42
N GLN A 241 13.56 9.09 2.18
CA GLN A 241 13.41 8.24 0.99
C GLN A 241 12.02 7.61 0.90
N GLN A 242 11.52 7.06 2.02
CA GLN A 242 10.20 6.45 2.08
C GLN A 242 9.08 7.49 1.85
N ASN A 243 9.20 8.67 2.44
CA ASN A 243 8.25 9.76 2.21
C ASN A 243 8.24 10.24 0.74
N ILE A 244 9.39 10.31 0.08
CA ILE A 244 9.47 10.61 -1.36
C ILE A 244 8.77 9.53 -2.20
N LYS A 245 9.01 8.24 -1.91
CA LYS A 245 8.33 7.13 -2.58
C LYS A 245 6.80 7.19 -2.37
N SER A 246 6.36 7.38 -1.13
CA SER A 246 4.93 7.51 -0.78
C SER A 246 4.29 8.71 -1.47
N SER A 247 4.98 9.84 -1.52
CA SER A 247 4.54 11.03 -2.25
C SER A 247 4.31 10.74 -3.73
N GLY A 248 5.27 10.06 -4.36
CA GLY A 248 5.14 9.62 -5.75
C GLY A 248 3.94 8.70 -5.97
N LEU A 249 3.66 7.79 -5.02
CA LEU A 249 2.50 6.90 -5.10
C LEU A 249 1.18 7.68 -4.99
N VAL A 250 1.07 8.63 -4.07
CA VAL A 250 -0.12 9.49 -3.92
C VAL A 250 -0.41 10.25 -5.21
N PHE A 251 0.60 10.90 -5.80
CA PHE A 251 0.44 11.59 -7.09
C PHE A 251 -0.01 10.66 -8.21
N ARG A 252 0.56 9.45 -8.30
CA ARG A 252 0.19 8.44 -9.31
C ARG A 252 -1.26 7.97 -9.14
N THR A 253 -1.66 7.67 -7.91
CA THR A 253 -3.02 7.22 -7.60
C THR A 253 -4.02 8.31 -7.96
N LEU A 254 -3.77 9.56 -7.59
CA LEU A 254 -4.64 10.68 -7.92
C LEU A 254 -4.68 10.96 -9.44
N ALA A 255 -3.54 10.99 -10.11
CA ALA A 255 -3.49 11.11 -11.56
C ALA A 255 -4.23 9.95 -12.25
N GLY A 256 -4.10 8.74 -11.70
CA GLY A 256 -4.78 7.54 -12.17
C GLY A 256 -6.30 7.62 -12.08
N LEU A 257 -6.87 8.38 -11.15
CA LEU A 257 -8.31 8.61 -11.08
C LEU A 257 -8.83 9.40 -12.29
N PHE A 258 -8.06 10.37 -12.78
CA PHE A 258 -8.43 11.18 -13.94
C PHE A 258 -8.11 10.50 -15.26
N THR A 259 -7.02 9.77 -15.33
CA THR A 259 -6.58 9.03 -16.53
C THR A 259 -7.16 7.62 -16.62
N GLY A 260 -7.86 7.21 -15.56
CA GLY A 260 -8.61 5.96 -15.47
C GLY A 260 -7.83 4.70 -15.04
N PRO A 261 -6.51 4.68 -14.70
CA PRO A 261 -5.85 3.48 -14.20
C PRO A 261 -6.14 3.13 -12.75
N SER A 262 -6.51 4.08 -11.90
CA SER A 262 -6.85 3.82 -10.50
C SER A 262 -8.35 3.70 -10.29
N SER A 263 -8.76 2.75 -9.44
CA SER A 263 -10.15 2.65 -8.99
C SER A 263 -10.42 3.67 -7.88
N GLY A 264 -11.55 4.36 -7.93
CA GLY A 264 -12.01 5.23 -6.83
C GLY A 264 -12.12 4.48 -5.49
N ARG A 265 -12.24 3.15 -5.55
CA ARG A 265 -12.23 2.26 -4.37
C ARG A 265 -10.87 2.17 -3.67
N GLN A 266 -9.78 2.60 -4.27
CA GLN A 266 -8.46 2.67 -3.60
C GLN A 266 -8.35 3.86 -2.63
N LEU A 267 -9.26 4.84 -2.74
CA LEU A 267 -9.31 5.97 -1.82
C LEU A 267 -10.00 5.58 -0.51
N GLN A 268 -9.45 6.05 0.58
CA GLN A 268 -10.02 5.92 1.91
C GLN A 268 -10.57 7.28 2.36
N GLY A 269 -11.78 7.26 2.88
CA GLY A 269 -12.39 8.42 3.47
C GLY A 269 -12.31 8.43 5.00
N PRO A 270 -13.03 9.36 5.64
CA PRO A 270 -12.98 9.53 7.10
C PRO A 270 -13.34 8.26 7.89
N VAL A 271 -14.28 7.45 7.39
CA VAL A 271 -14.69 6.20 8.04
C VAL A 271 -13.60 5.15 7.95
N GLY A 272 -12.97 5.01 6.77
CA GLY A 272 -11.84 4.11 6.57
C GLY A 272 -10.63 4.50 7.43
N ILE A 273 -10.35 5.80 7.54
CA ILE A 273 -9.28 6.32 8.42
C ILE A 273 -9.57 6.00 9.89
N ALA A 274 -10.82 6.17 10.34
CA ALA A 274 -11.22 5.84 11.71
C ALA A 274 -11.05 4.34 12.01
N GLN A 275 -11.42 3.45 11.08
CA GLN A 275 -11.20 2.01 11.21
C GLN A 275 -9.71 1.67 11.30
N LEU A 276 -8.88 2.20 10.37
CA LEU A 276 -7.42 2.00 10.42
C LEU A 276 -6.81 2.52 11.72
N SER A 277 -7.31 3.63 12.25
CA SER A 277 -6.83 4.17 13.54
C SER A 277 -7.15 3.21 14.68
N GLY A 278 -8.34 2.61 14.69
CA GLY A 278 -8.72 1.59 15.65
C GLY A 278 -7.88 0.31 15.55
N GLU A 279 -7.64 -0.18 14.33
CA GLU A 279 -6.79 -1.34 14.05
C GLU A 279 -5.34 -1.07 14.50
N SER A 280 -4.78 0.07 14.09
CA SER A 280 -3.41 0.45 14.48
C SER A 280 -3.24 0.65 15.99
N ALA A 281 -4.27 1.16 16.67
CA ALA A 281 -4.24 1.29 18.13
C ALA A 281 -4.22 -0.07 18.83
N GLN A 282 -4.88 -1.10 18.28
CA GLN A 282 -4.83 -2.48 18.78
C GLN A 282 -3.49 -3.15 18.52
N GLU A 283 -2.81 -2.82 17.40
CA GLU A 283 -1.46 -3.30 17.09
C GLU A 283 -0.39 -2.65 17.96
N GLY A 284 -0.67 -1.48 18.54
CA GLY A 284 0.18 -0.81 19.50
C GLY A 284 0.66 0.58 19.05
N PHE A 285 1.39 1.24 19.95
CA PHE A 285 1.80 2.63 19.80
C PHE A 285 2.65 2.90 18.55
N ILE A 286 3.54 2.00 18.19
CA ILE A 286 4.41 2.15 17.00
C ILE A 286 3.60 2.08 15.70
N ALA A 287 2.60 1.20 15.62
CA ALA A 287 1.70 1.11 14.49
C ALA A 287 0.87 2.41 14.35
N LEU A 288 0.37 2.95 15.46
CA LEU A 288 -0.35 4.22 15.48
C LEU A 288 0.52 5.40 15.01
N LEU A 289 1.80 5.46 15.43
CA LEU A 289 2.75 6.45 14.92
C LEU A 289 3.02 6.30 13.43
N SER A 290 3.13 5.07 12.95
CA SER A 290 3.31 4.80 11.51
C SER A 290 2.12 5.29 10.69
N LEU A 291 0.90 5.04 11.17
CA LEU A 291 -0.33 5.58 10.57
C LEU A 291 -0.33 7.11 10.60
N MET A 292 0.05 7.73 11.72
CA MET A 292 0.14 9.18 11.84
C MET A 292 1.12 9.78 10.82
N ALA A 293 2.29 9.18 10.63
CA ALA A 293 3.26 9.61 9.62
C ALA A 293 2.68 9.51 8.20
N MET A 294 1.99 8.40 7.90
CA MET A 294 1.33 8.18 6.61
C MET A 294 0.22 9.22 6.35
N LEU A 295 -0.62 9.49 7.33
CA LEU A 295 -1.68 10.50 7.18
C LEU A 295 -1.11 11.90 7.03
N SER A 296 -0.04 12.21 7.77
CA SER A 296 0.61 13.53 7.71
C SER A 296 1.24 13.79 6.35
N ILE A 297 1.96 12.82 5.75
CA ILE A 297 2.51 13.00 4.42
C ILE A 297 1.41 13.15 3.36
N ASN A 298 0.34 12.34 3.45
CA ASN A 298 -0.80 12.42 2.54
C ASN A 298 -1.46 13.80 2.61
N LEU A 299 -1.72 14.32 3.82
CA LEU A 299 -2.31 15.64 4.04
C LEU A 299 -1.42 16.75 3.49
N GLY A 300 -0.09 16.67 3.73
CA GLY A 300 0.87 17.64 3.20
C GLY A 300 0.85 17.68 1.67
N ILE A 301 0.82 16.52 1.02
CA ILE A 301 0.78 16.42 -0.45
C ILE A 301 -0.55 16.90 -1.00
N LEU A 302 -1.67 16.45 -0.43
CA LEU A 302 -3.00 16.85 -0.89
C LEU A 302 -3.17 18.36 -0.79
N ASN A 303 -2.72 18.99 0.31
CA ASN A 303 -2.79 20.44 0.47
C ASN A 303 -1.92 21.20 -0.53
N LEU A 304 -0.84 20.59 -1.06
CA LEU A 304 -0.02 21.19 -2.14
C LEU A 304 -0.59 20.97 -3.53
N MET A 305 -1.67 20.20 -3.69
CA MET A 305 -2.30 19.98 -4.99
C MET A 305 -2.91 21.28 -5.55
N PRO A 306 -2.89 21.47 -6.88
CA PRO A 306 -3.42 22.68 -7.53
C PRO A 306 -4.95 22.70 -7.59
N VAL A 307 -5.59 22.44 -6.45
CA VAL A 307 -7.06 22.49 -6.30
C VAL A 307 -7.44 23.78 -5.60
N PRO A 308 -8.25 24.65 -6.19
CA PRO A 308 -8.46 26.03 -5.72
C PRO A 308 -8.90 26.23 -4.27
N VAL A 309 -9.44 25.22 -3.62
CA VAL A 309 -9.86 25.26 -2.20
C VAL A 309 -8.72 24.93 -1.25
N LEU A 310 -7.64 24.29 -1.73
CA LEU A 310 -6.48 23.90 -0.95
C LEU A 310 -5.39 24.96 -1.02
N ASP A 311 -4.42 24.91 -0.10
CA ASP A 311 -3.28 25.84 -0.04
C ASP A 311 -2.52 25.91 -1.39
N GLY A 312 -2.31 24.75 -2.04
CA GLY A 312 -1.67 24.64 -3.35
C GLY A 312 -2.45 25.32 -4.47
N GLY A 313 -3.78 25.33 -4.38
CA GLY A 313 -4.62 26.09 -5.33
C GLY A 313 -4.47 27.59 -5.18
N HIS A 314 -4.42 28.10 -3.96
CA HIS A 314 -4.13 29.52 -3.71
C HIS A 314 -2.73 29.89 -4.18
N ILE A 315 -1.73 29.02 -3.96
CA ILE A 315 -0.36 29.20 -4.49
C ILE A 315 -0.37 29.23 -6.01
N LEU A 316 -1.12 28.34 -6.68
CA LEU A 316 -1.26 28.33 -8.14
C LEU A 316 -1.90 29.63 -8.65
N ILE A 317 -2.99 30.09 -8.03
CA ILE A 317 -3.64 31.36 -8.41
C ILE A 317 -2.64 32.52 -8.31
N MET A 318 -1.88 32.62 -7.21
CA MET A 318 -0.85 33.65 -7.04
C MET A 318 0.27 33.54 -8.09
N ALA A 319 0.67 32.34 -8.46
CA ALA A 319 1.66 32.10 -9.50
C ALA A 319 1.15 32.56 -10.87
N LEU A 320 -0.10 32.24 -11.21
CA LEU A 320 -0.75 32.69 -12.46
C LEU A 320 -0.90 34.22 -12.51
N GLU A 321 -1.26 34.85 -11.40
CA GLU A 321 -1.27 36.32 -11.28
C GLU A 321 0.12 36.93 -11.46
N GLY A 322 1.15 36.26 -10.94
CA GLY A 322 2.56 36.69 -11.15
C GLY A 322 2.98 36.63 -12.61
N ILE A 323 2.62 35.53 -13.32
CA ILE A 323 2.90 35.37 -14.76
C ILE A 323 2.11 36.38 -15.60
N ALA A 324 0.82 36.54 -15.27
CA ALA A 324 -0.06 37.49 -15.97
C ALA A 324 0.27 38.97 -15.67
N ARG A 325 1.14 39.24 -14.68
CA ARG A 325 1.50 40.56 -14.16
C ARG A 325 0.29 41.43 -13.79
N ARG A 326 -0.82 40.81 -13.44
CA ARG A 326 -2.06 41.44 -12.98
C ARG A 326 -2.79 40.56 -12.03
N ASP A 327 -3.46 41.11 -11.05
CA ASP A 327 -4.32 40.35 -10.14
C ASP A 327 -5.63 40.01 -10.86
N PHE A 328 -6.15 38.82 -10.60
CA PHE A 328 -7.47 38.37 -11.07
C PHE A 328 -8.57 39.14 -10.31
N SER A 329 -9.67 39.42 -10.99
CA SER A 329 -10.83 40.02 -10.35
C SER A 329 -11.39 39.05 -9.28
N MET A 330 -12.02 39.60 -8.23
CA MET A 330 -12.64 38.81 -7.18
C MET A 330 -13.65 37.79 -7.73
N GLN A 331 -14.44 38.21 -8.72
CA GLN A 331 -15.40 37.29 -9.38
C GLN A 331 -14.73 36.07 -10.04
N VAL A 332 -13.54 36.24 -10.62
CA VAL A 332 -12.76 35.13 -11.23
C VAL A 332 -12.26 34.21 -10.13
N LYS A 333 -11.69 34.75 -9.05
CA LYS A 333 -11.19 33.97 -7.91
C LYS A 333 -12.30 33.18 -7.27
N GLU A 334 -13.45 33.79 -7.01
CA GLU A 334 -14.64 33.16 -6.43
C GLU A 334 -15.16 32.00 -7.30
N LYS A 335 -15.23 32.19 -8.63
CA LYS A 335 -15.61 31.10 -9.55
C LYS A 335 -14.60 29.96 -9.55
N MET A 336 -13.30 30.26 -9.47
CA MET A 336 -12.26 29.23 -9.37
C MET A 336 -12.37 28.44 -8.05
N LEU A 337 -12.60 29.15 -6.92
CA LEU A 337 -12.83 28.53 -5.60
C LEU A 337 -14.08 27.67 -5.60
N LEU A 338 -15.18 28.19 -6.17
CA LEU A 338 -16.45 27.44 -6.27
C LEU A 338 -16.29 26.16 -7.10
N ALA A 339 -15.62 26.24 -8.25
CA ALA A 339 -15.32 25.08 -9.07
C ALA A 339 -14.48 24.03 -8.32
N GLY A 340 -13.42 24.47 -7.61
CA GLY A 340 -12.60 23.60 -6.77
C GLY A 340 -13.41 22.97 -5.62
N PHE A 341 -14.30 23.74 -4.99
CA PHE A 341 -15.18 23.27 -3.93
C PHE A 341 -16.13 22.16 -4.42
N VAL A 342 -16.75 22.36 -5.59
CA VAL A 342 -17.65 21.35 -6.20
C VAL A 342 -16.89 20.06 -6.49
N VAL A 343 -15.67 20.14 -7.04
CA VAL A 343 -14.83 18.97 -7.30
C VAL A 343 -14.50 18.25 -5.99
N LEU A 344 -14.06 19.01 -4.96
CA LEU A 344 -13.72 18.44 -3.65
C LEU A 344 -14.92 17.77 -2.97
N MET A 345 -16.09 18.43 -3.00
CA MET A 345 -17.34 17.88 -2.45
C MET A 345 -17.77 16.60 -3.18
N THR A 346 -17.69 16.60 -4.51
CA THR A 346 -18.00 15.40 -5.30
C THR A 346 -17.07 14.24 -4.94
N LEU A 347 -15.77 14.51 -4.84
CA LEU A 347 -14.79 13.52 -4.41
C LEU A 347 -15.09 13.00 -3.00
N MET A 348 -15.35 13.90 -2.05
CA MET A 348 -15.66 13.55 -0.65
C MET A 348 -16.91 12.68 -0.55
N VAL A 349 -17.99 13.04 -1.24
CA VAL A 349 -19.21 12.24 -1.28
C VAL A 349 -18.95 10.85 -1.88
N THR A 350 -18.17 10.78 -2.96
CA THR A 350 -17.80 9.50 -3.59
C THR A 350 -17.00 8.63 -2.64
N VAL A 351 -16.02 9.21 -1.94
CA VAL A 351 -15.16 8.47 -1.00
C VAL A 351 -15.96 8.01 0.23
N ILE A 352 -16.81 8.86 0.80
CA ILE A 352 -17.70 8.47 1.91
C ILE A 352 -18.66 7.35 1.46
N TYR A 353 -19.24 7.46 0.27
CA TYR A 353 -20.08 6.40 -0.28
C TYR A 353 -19.31 5.08 -0.38
N ASN A 354 -18.09 5.11 -0.92
CA ASN A 354 -17.22 3.93 -0.99
C ASN A 354 -16.91 3.36 0.39
N ASP A 355 -16.59 4.20 1.38
CA ASP A 355 -16.33 3.75 2.75
C ASP A 355 -17.56 3.03 3.35
N LEU A 356 -18.73 3.64 3.21
CA LEU A 356 -19.98 3.06 3.72
C LEU A 356 -20.32 1.72 3.07
N THR A 357 -20.06 1.58 1.76
CA THR A 357 -20.28 0.31 1.04
C THR A 357 -19.33 -0.82 1.46
N ARG A 358 -18.28 -0.52 2.22
CA ARG A 358 -17.31 -1.50 2.75
C ARG A 358 -17.66 -2.01 4.14
N ILE A 359 -18.67 -1.44 4.78
CA ILE A 359 -19.10 -1.85 6.12
C ILE A 359 -20.05 -3.04 5.97
N SER A 360 -19.66 -4.20 6.43
CA SER A 360 -20.33 -5.49 6.22
C SER A 360 -21.81 -5.53 6.67
N TRP A 361 -22.19 -4.78 7.70
CA TRP A 361 -23.58 -4.73 8.15
C TRP A 361 -24.44 -3.81 7.27
N LEU A 362 -23.87 -2.75 6.69
CA LEU A 362 -24.55 -1.87 5.73
C LEU A 362 -24.73 -2.54 4.36
N GLU A 363 -23.79 -3.40 3.97
CA GLU A 363 -23.87 -4.19 2.74
C GLU A 363 -25.13 -5.07 2.70
N ARG A 364 -25.56 -5.60 3.86
CA ARG A 364 -26.79 -6.36 4.03
C ARG A 364 -28.07 -5.52 3.89
N LEU A 365 -27.98 -4.20 4.02
CA LEU A 365 -29.10 -3.26 3.91
C LEU A 365 -29.24 -2.66 2.51
N MET A 366 -28.34 -2.98 1.57
CA MET A 366 -28.35 -2.48 0.19
C MET A 366 -28.70 -3.59 -0.82
N PRO A 367 -29.99 -3.98 -0.96
CA PRO A 367 -30.38 -5.14 -1.78
C PRO A 367 -30.23 -4.95 -3.29
N TRP A 368 -29.92 -3.73 -3.76
CA TRP A 368 -29.79 -3.40 -5.20
C TRP A 368 -28.40 -3.66 -5.79
N ARG A 369 -27.51 -4.31 -5.05
CA ARG A 369 -26.12 -4.56 -5.46
C ARG A 369 -25.79 -6.04 -5.72
N ASN A 370 -26.77 -6.93 -5.70
CA ASN A 370 -26.63 -8.34 -6.09
C ASN A 370 -26.79 -8.51 -7.60
#